data_228005821f86a0705ea17e78fa676852
#
_entry.id   228005821f86a0705ea17e78fa676852
#
_cell.length_a   1.000
_cell.length_b   1.000
_cell.length_c   1.000
_cell.angle_alpha   90.00
_cell.angle_beta   90.00
_cell.angle_gamma   90.00
#
_symmetry.space_group_name_H-M   'P 1'
#
loop_
_entity.id
_entity.type
_entity.pdbx_description
1 polymer ?
#
loop_
_entity_poly.entity_id
_entity_poly.type
_entity_poly.pdbx_seq_one_letter_code
_entity_poly.pdbx_strand_id
1 'polypeptide(L)'
;LQIMKKHCDFLGIRPLISIKGFPLALTFKEMSPYIYGLSAASLFEAQLGKHLGKEIHIHTPAYRPDEFHKVLNLCDYVVFNSLSQWKQYQNILSKNVNNTNIGLRINPEYSEVNTKIYNPCMPYSRFGVTREALNHQNIDGINGFHLHVMCDHDAKIFSNVIDQLLDKFGIYLP
;
A
#
# COMPACT_ATOMS: atom_id res chain seq x y z
N LEU A 1 8.21 -17.20 -10.31
CA LEU A 1 6.95 -17.08 -9.57
C LEU A 1 6.67 -18.29 -8.68
N GLN A 2 6.85 -19.54 -9.14
CA GLN A 2 6.61 -20.76 -8.34
C GLN A 2 7.41 -20.78 -7.04
N ILE A 3 8.73 -20.49 -7.10
CA ILE A 3 9.61 -20.45 -5.91
C ILE A 3 9.13 -19.37 -4.95
N MET A 4 8.83 -18.16 -5.46
CA MET A 4 8.30 -17.06 -4.66
C MET A 4 7.01 -17.48 -3.95
N LYS A 5 6.04 -18.03 -4.68
CA LYS A 5 4.77 -18.48 -4.10
C LYS A 5 4.98 -19.47 -2.96
N LYS A 6 5.83 -20.48 -3.17
CA LYS A 6 6.13 -21.50 -2.14
C LYS A 6 6.61 -20.86 -0.83
N HIS A 7 7.54 -19.90 -0.92
CA HIS A 7 8.04 -19.21 0.27
C HIS A 7 7.02 -18.28 0.89
N CYS A 8 6.27 -17.54 0.07
CA CYS A 8 5.21 -16.67 0.55
C CYS A 8 4.11 -17.44 1.28
N ASP A 9 3.66 -18.56 0.72
CA ASP A 9 2.65 -19.43 1.35
C ASP A 9 3.14 -19.96 2.70
N PHE A 10 4.41 -20.41 2.78
CA PHE A 10 5.02 -20.90 4.02
C PHE A 10 5.06 -19.80 5.12
N LEU A 11 5.31 -18.56 4.73
CA LEU A 11 5.41 -17.40 5.64
C LEU A 11 4.07 -16.71 5.90
N GLY A 12 2.98 -17.13 5.27
CA GLY A 12 1.69 -16.44 5.33
C GLY A 12 1.67 -15.08 4.62
N ILE A 13 2.62 -14.82 3.71
CA ILE A 13 2.75 -13.57 2.96
C ILE A 13 1.91 -13.66 1.67
N ARG A 14 1.21 -12.58 1.34
CA ARG A 14 0.41 -12.46 0.11
C ARG A 14 1.13 -11.59 -0.93
N PRO A 15 1.80 -12.16 -1.93
CA PRO A 15 2.47 -11.37 -2.96
C PRO A 15 1.47 -10.69 -3.89
N LEU A 16 1.69 -9.40 -4.10
CA LEU A 16 0.97 -8.58 -5.07
C LEU A 16 1.89 -8.22 -6.22
N ILE A 17 1.35 -8.11 -7.43
CA ILE A 17 2.10 -7.55 -8.55
C ILE A 17 1.85 -6.05 -8.69
N SER A 18 2.92 -5.28 -8.88
CA SER A 18 2.79 -3.86 -9.17
C SER A 18 2.52 -3.64 -10.66
N ILE A 19 1.35 -3.13 -10.98
CA ILE A 19 0.97 -2.79 -12.37
C ILE A 19 1.90 -1.74 -12.96
N LYS A 20 2.31 -0.77 -12.19
CA LYS A 20 3.28 0.26 -12.63
C LYS A 20 4.58 -0.35 -13.18
N GLY A 21 5.06 -1.43 -12.58
CA GLY A 21 6.29 -2.10 -13.02
C GLY A 21 6.07 -3.10 -14.15
N PHE A 22 4.86 -3.66 -14.28
CA PHE A 22 4.57 -4.69 -15.28
C PHE A 22 3.11 -4.66 -15.75
N PRO A 23 2.73 -3.72 -16.63
CA PRO A 23 1.34 -3.52 -17.08
C PRO A 23 0.92 -4.45 -18.23
N LEU A 24 1.51 -5.61 -18.39
CA LEU A 24 1.25 -6.52 -19.51
C LEU A 24 0.08 -7.47 -19.20
N ALA A 25 -1.14 -7.05 -19.48
CA ALA A 25 -2.37 -7.79 -19.20
C ALA A 25 -2.42 -9.20 -19.82
N LEU A 26 -1.75 -9.40 -20.96
CA LEU A 26 -1.67 -10.71 -21.62
C LEU A 26 -1.06 -11.81 -20.75
N THR A 27 -0.21 -11.44 -19.78
CA THR A 27 0.45 -12.39 -18.88
C THR A 27 -0.34 -12.65 -17.59
N PHE A 28 -1.43 -11.93 -17.35
CA PHE A 28 -2.18 -12.03 -16.10
C PHE A 28 -2.72 -13.43 -15.84
N LYS A 29 -3.18 -14.11 -16.89
CA LYS A 29 -3.65 -15.50 -16.79
C LYS A 29 -2.56 -16.43 -16.27
N GLU A 30 -1.35 -16.32 -16.79
CA GLU A 30 -0.19 -17.15 -16.41
C GLU A 30 0.34 -16.79 -15.01
N MET A 31 0.20 -15.55 -14.59
CA MET A 31 0.66 -15.07 -13.29
C MET A 31 -0.35 -15.37 -12.17
N SER A 32 -1.63 -15.38 -12.49
CA SER A 32 -2.73 -15.51 -11.52
C SER A 32 -2.56 -16.66 -10.51
N PRO A 33 -2.07 -17.86 -10.86
CA PRO A 33 -1.86 -18.94 -9.87
C PRO A 33 -0.81 -18.62 -8.80
N TYR A 34 0.07 -17.65 -9.02
CA TYR A 34 1.25 -17.38 -8.19
C TYR A 34 1.16 -16.12 -7.36
N ILE A 35 0.12 -15.30 -7.57
CA ILE A 35 -0.07 -14.02 -6.89
C ILE A 35 -1.44 -13.95 -6.25
N TYR A 36 -1.57 -13.16 -5.19
CA TYR A 36 -2.83 -12.95 -4.48
C TYR A 36 -3.62 -11.78 -5.04
N GLY A 37 -2.94 -10.81 -5.61
CA GLY A 37 -3.58 -9.62 -6.15
C GLY A 37 -2.59 -8.71 -6.86
N LEU A 38 -3.00 -7.47 -7.02
CA LEU A 38 -2.18 -6.44 -7.63
C LEU A 38 -2.15 -5.16 -6.80
N SER A 39 -1.10 -4.40 -7.01
CA SER A 39 -0.92 -3.07 -6.45
C SER A 39 -1.00 -2.05 -7.57
N ALA A 40 -1.96 -1.12 -7.46
CA ALA A 40 -2.23 -0.04 -8.39
C ALA A 40 -1.86 1.31 -7.79
N ALA A 41 -1.38 2.23 -8.62
CA ALA A 41 -1.06 3.61 -8.25
C ALA A 41 -2.03 4.64 -8.87
N SER A 42 -3.01 4.18 -9.64
CA SER A 42 -4.04 5.00 -10.28
C SER A 42 -5.32 4.22 -10.51
N LEU A 43 -6.42 4.96 -10.75
CA LEU A 43 -7.70 4.34 -11.14
C LEU A 43 -7.56 3.50 -12.42
N PHE A 44 -6.76 3.95 -13.40
CA PHE A 44 -6.55 3.22 -14.65
C PHE A 44 -5.83 1.90 -14.43
N GLU A 45 -4.83 1.88 -13.56
CA GLU A 45 -4.16 0.64 -13.17
C GLU A 45 -5.10 -0.31 -12.43
N ALA A 46 -5.96 0.20 -11.53
CA ALA A 46 -6.98 -0.60 -10.86
C ALA A 46 -7.99 -1.20 -11.85
N GLN A 47 -8.42 -0.41 -12.85
CA GLN A 47 -9.30 -0.90 -13.93
C GLN A 47 -8.64 -2.01 -14.74
N LEU A 48 -7.37 -1.84 -15.12
CA LEU A 48 -6.60 -2.88 -15.80
C LEU A 48 -6.51 -4.14 -14.93
N GLY A 49 -6.28 -3.95 -13.64
CA GLY A 49 -6.16 -5.03 -12.66
C GLY A 49 -7.42 -5.86 -12.50
N LYS A 50 -8.60 -5.30 -12.77
CA LYS A 50 -9.87 -6.05 -12.73
C LYS A 50 -9.84 -7.28 -13.62
N HIS A 51 -9.10 -7.24 -14.73
CA HIS A 51 -8.95 -8.37 -15.64
C HIS A 51 -8.16 -9.56 -15.03
N LEU A 52 -7.46 -9.33 -13.93
CA LEU A 52 -6.77 -10.41 -13.20
C LEU A 52 -7.76 -11.28 -12.38
N GLY A 53 -8.89 -10.72 -11.95
CA GLY A 53 -9.87 -11.41 -11.10
C GLY A 53 -9.35 -11.71 -9.69
N LYS A 54 -8.47 -10.87 -9.16
CA LYS A 54 -7.82 -10.97 -7.84
C LYS A 54 -8.00 -9.69 -7.02
N GLU A 55 -7.54 -9.71 -5.77
CA GLU A 55 -7.55 -8.51 -4.92
C GLU A 55 -6.84 -7.33 -5.57
N ILE A 56 -7.43 -6.15 -5.45
CA ILE A 56 -6.88 -4.88 -5.95
C ILE A 56 -6.55 -3.99 -4.76
N HIS A 57 -5.29 -3.69 -4.59
CA HIS A 57 -4.79 -2.74 -3.61
C HIS A 57 -4.38 -1.45 -4.31
N ILE A 58 -4.91 -0.31 -3.90
CA ILE A 58 -4.50 0.97 -4.48
C ILE A 58 -3.80 1.83 -3.44
N HIS A 59 -2.68 2.44 -3.85
CA HIS A 59 -1.97 3.45 -3.08
C HIS A 59 -1.54 4.58 -4.01
N THR A 60 -1.91 5.80 -3.67
CA THR A 60 -1.52 7.01 -4.41
C THR A 60 -1.32 8.18 -3.44
N PRO A 61 -0.39 9.11 -3.73
CA PRO A 61 -0.19 10.29 -2.91
C PRO A 61 -1.43 11.17 -2.78
N ALA A 62 -2.32 11.15 -3.77
CA ALA A 62 -3.57 11.91 -3.75
C ALA A 62 -4.64 11.21 -4.57
N TYR A 63 -5.86 11.18 -4.05
CA TYR A 63 -7.06 10.75 -4.78
C TYR A 63 -7.80 11.95 -5.33
N ARG A 64 -8.33 11.82 -6.54
CA ARG A 64 -9.22 12.82 -7.12
C ARG A 64 -10.65 12.62 -6.57
N PRO A 65 -11.29 13.69 -6.04
CA PRO A 65 -12.63 13.57 -5.45
C PRO A 65 -13.69 13.04 -6.42
N ASP A 66 -13.61 13.42 -7.68
CA ASP A 66 -14.54 13.00 -8.74
C ASP A 66 -14.40 11.52 -9.16
N GLU A 67 -13.26 10.90 -8.85
CA GLU A 67 -12.96 9.50 -9.17
C GLU A 67 -13.04 8.56 -7.96
N PHE A 68 -13.03 9.10 -6.75
CA PHE A 68 -12.83 8.29 -5.55
C PHE A 68 -13.92 7.22 -5.34
N HIS A 69 -15.16 7.51 -5.71
CA HIS A 69 -16.23 6.50 -5.66
C HIS A 69 -15.96 5.30 -6.59
N LYS A 70 -15.30 5.52 -7.75
CA LYS A 70 -14.90 4.44 -8.66
C LYS A 70 -13.78 3.60 -8.06
N VAL A 71 -12.85 4.25 -7.34
CA VAL A 71 -11.78 3.57 -6.61
C VAL A 71 -12.37 2.62 -5.57
N LEU A 72 -13.31 3.09 -4.73
CA LEU A 72 -13.97 2.27 -3.72
C LEU A 72 -14.77 1.09 -4.31
N ASN A 73 -15.33 1.26 -5.51
CA ASN A 73 -16.07 0.19 -6.17
C ASN A 73 -15.19 -0.87 -6.83
N LEU A 74 -13.91 -0.55 -7.06
CA LEU A 74 -12.98 -1.45 -7.74
C LEU A 74 -11.98 -2.12 -6.81
N CYS A 75 -11.62 -1.45 -5.72
CA CYS A 75 -10.47 -1.85 -4.92
C CYS A 75 -10.90 -2.47 -3.59
N ASP A 76 -10.26 -3.58 -3.24
CA ASP A 76 -10.45 -4.27 -1.97
C ASP A 76 -9.69 -3.56 -0.82
N TYR A 77 -8.60 -2.87 -1.15
CA TYR A 77 -7.77 -2.12 -0.22
C TYR A 77 -7.46 -0.74 -0.79
N VAL A 78 -7.72 0.30 0.01
CA VAL A 78 -7.43 1.70 -0.34
C VAL A 78 -6.51 2.30 0.71
N VAL A 79 -5.32 2.75 0.29
CA VAL A 79 -4.31 3.30 1.18
C VAL A 79 -4.26 4.81 1.05
N PHE A 80 -4.48 5.52 2.15
CA PHE A 80 -4.34 6.96 2.24
C PHE A 80 -2.91 7.37 2.56
N ASN A 81 -2.43 8.43 1.93
CA ASN A 81 -1.08 8.92 2.12
C ASN A 81 -0.91 9.78 3.39
N SER A 82 -1.99 10.35 3.92
CA SER A 82 -1.99 11.21 5.11
C SER A 82 -3.30 11.12 5.87
N LEU A 83 -3.26 11.53 7.14
CA LEU A 83 -4.46 11.61 7.99
C LEU A 83 -5.48 12.65 7.47
N SER A 84 -5.00 13.77 6.93
CA SER A 84 -5.87 14.79 6.34
C SER A 84 -6.62 14.26 5.13
N GLN A 85 -5.93 13.52 4.26
CA GLN A 85 -6.57 12.86 3.12
C GLN A 85 -7.62 11.85 3.59
N TRP A 86 -7.30 10.98 4.54
CA TRP A 86 -8.25 10.02 5.09
C TRP A 86 -9.49 10.72 5.70
N LYS A 87 -9.29 11.75 6.52
CA LYS A 87 -10.38 12.54 7.11
C LYS A 87 -11.27 13.18 6.06
N GLN A 88 -10.70 13.66 4.95
CA GLN A 88 -11.45 14.27 3.84
C GLN A 88 -12.49 13.30 3.23
N TYR A 89 -12.17 12.00 3.20
CA TYR A 89 -13.02 10.98 2.56
C TYR A 89 -13.91 10.22 3.52
N GLN A 90 -13.88 10.48 4.83
CA GLN A 90 -14.66 9.72 5.83
C GLN A 90 -16.16 9.68 5.53
N ASN A 91 -16.76 10.79 5.07
CA ASN A 91 -18.18 10.84 4.71
C ASN A 91 -18.55 9.91 3.54
N ILE A 92 -17.60 9.66 2.65
CA ILE A 92 -17.80 8.72 1.53
C ILE A 92 -17.58 7.29 2.01
N LEU A 93 -16.55 7.08 2.84
CA LEU A 93 -16.22 5.78 3.42
C LEU A 93 -17.36 5.24 4.29
N SER A 94 -17.98 6.08 5.11
CA SER A 94 -19.10 5.67 5.98
C SER A 94 -20.34 5.20 5.22
N LYS A 95 -20.47 5.57 3.95
CA LYS A 95 -21.56 5.16 3.05
C LYS A 95 -21.16 3.98 2.14
N ASN A 96 -19.91 3.54 2.22
CA ASN A 96 -19.41 2.47 1.35
C ASN A 96 -19.88 1.11 1.87
N VAL A 97 -20.64 0.41 1.04
CA VAL A 97 -21.19 -0.92 1.35
C VAL A 97 -20.26 -2.07 0.95
N ASN A 98 -19.15 -1.78 0.27
CA ASN A 98 -18.28 -2.80 -0.33
C ASN A 98 -17.24 -3.39 0.64
N ASN A 99 -17.28 -3.04 1.93
CA ASN A 99 -16.30 -3.51 2.94
C ASN A 99 -14.82 -3.33 2.53
N THR A 100 -14.52 -2.25 1.81
CA THR A 100 -13.15 -1.93 1.39
C THR A 100 -12.27 -1.72 2.62
N ASN A 101 -11.14 -2.40 2.67
CA ASN A 101 -10.16 -2.23 3.73
C ASN A 101 -9.39 -0.93 3.55
N ILE A 102 -9.20 -0.20 4.65
CA ILE A 102 -8.56 1.11 4.65
C ILE A 102 -7.17 1.00 5.26
N GLY A 103 -6.18 1.38 4.47
CA GLY A 103 -4.78 1.47 4.90
C GLY A 103 -4.31 2.91 5.06
N LEU A 104 -3.30 3.08 5.89
CA LEU A 104 -2.58 4.36 6.03
C LEU A 104 -1.11 4.16 5.68
N ARG A 105 -0.58 4.98 4.77
CA ARG A 105 0.84 5.00 4.50
C ARG A 105 1.56 5.65 5.68
N ILE A 106 2.54 4.94 6.22
CA ILE A 106 3.40 5.42 7.31
C ILE A 106 4.79 5.74 6.78
N ASN A 107 5.45 6.69 7.46
CA ASN A 107 6.83 7.08 7.20
C ASN A 107 7.68 6.81 8.44
N PRO A 108 8.54 5.79 8.41
CA PRO A 108 9.42 5.47 9.55
C PRO A 108 10.59 6.45 9.67
N GLU A 109 10.70 7.46 8.80
CA GLU A 109 11.82 8.41 8.74
C GLU A 109 13.18 7.70 8.60
N TYR A 110 13.13 6.53 7.97
CA TYR A 110 14.27 5.67 7.68
C TYR A 110 14.14 5.07 6.29
N SER A 111 15.17 5.17 5.50
CA SER A 111 15.30 4.53 4.19
C SER A 111 16.77 4.48 3.78
N GLU A 112 17.22 3.35 3.26
CA GLU A 112 18.57 3.15 2.75
C GLU A 112 18.71 3.45 1.25
N VAL A 113 17.74 4.15 0.66
CA VAL A 113 17.80 4.61 -0.73
C VAL A 113 18.91 5.65 -0.88
N ASN A 114 19.95 5.30 -1.63
CA ASN A 114 21.15 6.13 -1.81
C ASN A 114 20.88 7.47 -2.51
N THR A 115 19.98 7.47 -3.49
CA THR A 115 19.66 8.66 -4.27
C THR A 115 18.61 9.51 -3.56
N LYS A 116 19.00 10.66 -3.05
CA LYS A 116 18.16 11.55 -2.24
C LYS A 116 16.79 11.84 -2.86
N ILE A 117 16.73 12.10 -4.17
CA ILE A 117 15.47 12.41 -4.88
C ILE A 117 14.47 11.24 -4.86
N TYR A 118 14.93 10.00 -4.69
CA TYR A 118 14.09 8.81 -4.61
C TYR A 118 13.85 8.35 -3.18
N ASN A 119 14.49 8.97 -2.19
CA ASN A 119 14.30 8.62 -0.79
C ASN A 119 12.98 9.21 -0.26
N PRO A 120 11.96 8.37 0.03
CA PRO A 120 10.64 8.85 0.48
C PRO A 120 10.64 9.33 1.94
N CYS A 121 11.73 9.11 2.68
CA CYS A 121 11.87 9.44 4.09
C CYS A 121 12.74 10.67 4.36
N MET A 122 13.05 11.45 3.32
CA MET A 122 13.78 12.71 3.51
C MET A 122 13.02 13.68 4.43
N PRO A 123 13.72 14.54 5.19
CA PRO A 123 13.08 15.62 5.93
C PRO A 123 12.08 16.39 5.06
N TYR A 124 10.93 16.72 5.63
CA TYR A 124 9.81 17.39 4.93
C TYR A 124 9.17 16.56 3.80
N SER A 125 9.38 15.25 3.79
CA SER A 125 8.69 14.37 2.84
C SER A 125 7.18 14.46 3.02
N ARG A 126 6.46 14.55 1.91
CA ARG A 126 4.99 14.49 1.86
C ARG A 126 4.44 13.05 1.87
N PHE A 127 5.31 12.04 1.92
CA PHE A 127 4.92 10.65 1.77
C PHE A 127 4.79 9.94 3.12
N GLY A 128 3.54 9.62 3.46
CA GLY A 128 3.22 8.86 4.66
C GLY A 128 3.18 9.70 5.94
N VAL A 129 2.62 9.12 6.98
CA VAL A 129 2.45 9.72 8.30
C VAL A 129 3.61 9.30 9.20
N THR A 130 4.31 10.27 9.78
CA THR A 130 5.37 9.99 10.76
C THR A 130 4.78 9.50 12.09
N ARG A 131 5.63 8.90 12.93
CA ARG A 131 5.23 8.49 14.29
C ARG A 131 4.71 9.66 15.11
N GLU A 132 5.38 10.81 15.04
CA GLU A 132 4.96 12.01 15.73
C GLU A 132 3.59 12.51 15.27
N ALA A 133 3.36 12.57 13.95
CA ALA A 133 2.09 13.01 13.37
C ALA A 133 0.93 12.04 13.68
N LEU A 134 1.23 10.76 13.91
CA LEU A 134 0.24 9.74 14.28
C LEU A 134 -0.10 9.77 15.76
N ASN A 135 0.81 10.29 16.58
CA ASN A 135 0.65 10.29 18.02
C ASN A 135 -0.64 11.00 18.47
N HIS A 136 -1.39 10.39 19.40
CA HIS A 136 -2.67 10.89 19.90
C HIS A 136 -3.78 11.07 18.86
N GLN A 137 -3.61 10.54 17.63
CA GLN A 137 -4.67 10.53 16.64
C GLN A 137 -5.57 9.32 16.82
N ASN A 138 -6.88 9.54 16.71
CA ASN A 138 -7.81 8.42 16.55
C ASN A 138 -7.70 7.91 15.09
N ILE A 139 -7.40 6.61 14.96
CA ILE A 139 -7.27 5.91 13.67
C ILE A 139 -8.31 4.79 13.52
N ASP A 140 -9.41 4.85 14.26
CA ASP A 140 -10.51 3.90 14.14
C ASP A 140 -11.03 3.86 12.70
N GLY A 141 -11.10 2.65 12.14
CA GLY A 141 -11.45 2.43 10.74
C GLY A 141 -10.24 2.32 9.79
N ILE A 142 -9.00 2.44 10.30
CA ILE A 142 -7.79 2.05 9.58
C ILE A 142 -7.48 0.59 9.91
N ASN A 143 -7.45 -0.27 8.89
CA ASN A 143 -7.28 -1.72 9.03
C ASN A 143 -5.82 -2.17 8.93
N GLY A 144 -4.91 -1.29 8.49
CA GLY A 144 -3.50 -1.65 8.34
C GLY A 144 -2.62 -0.51 7.87
N PHE A 145 -1.32 -0.77 7.89
CA PHE A 145 -0.31 0.18 7.44
C PHE A 145 0.31 -0.22 6.10
N HIS A 146 0.67 0.79 5.33
CA HIS A 146 1.41 0.65 4.09
C HIS A 146 2.79 1.29 4.24
N LEU A 147 3.83 0.49 4.03
CA LEU A 147 5.22 0.93 4.06
C LEU A 147 5.78 0.93 2.63
N HIS A 148 6.32 2.06 2.18
CA HIS A 148 6.86 2.20 0.83
C HIS A 148 8.16 3.01 0.88
N VAL A 149 9.24 2.35 1.31
CA VAL A 149 10.52 2.98 1.63
C VAL A 149 11.72 2.24 1.02
N MET A 150 11.45 1.16 0.30
CA MET A 150 12.47 0.33 -0.34
C MET A 150 12.38 0.44 -1.86
N CYS A 151 13.53 0.47 -2.50
CA CYS A 151 13.66 0.41 -3.95
C CYS A 151 14.97 -0.28 -4.27
N ASP A 152 14.90 -1.46 -4.92
CA ASP A 152 16.06 -2.23 -5.36
C ASP A 152 17.02 -2.62 -4.20
N HIS A 153 16.45 -3.22 -3.16
CA HIS A 153 17.16 -3.58 -1.94
C HIS A 153 17.13 -5.08 -1.65
N ASP A 154 18.10 -5.56 -0.88
CA ASP A 154 18.23 -6.95 -0.45
C ASP A 154 17.47 -7.28 0.85
N ALA A 155 17.54 -8.54 1.27
CA ALA A 155 16.88 -9.02 2.48
C ALA A 155 17.42 -8.40 3.77
N LYS A 156 18.70 -7.97 3.81
CA LYS A 156 19.27 -7.33 4.99
C LYS A 156 18.65 -5.95 5.22
N ILE A 157 18.52 -5.17 4.16
CA ILE A 157 17.88 -3.86 4.21
C ILE A 157 16.40 -4.00 4.53
N PHE A 158 15.73 -5.03 4.02
CA PHE A 158 14.36 -5.35 4.41
C PHE A 158 14.24 -5.58 5.92
N SER A 159 15.14 -6.37 6.53
CA SER A 159 15.14 -6.59 7.98
C SER A 159 15.31 -5.27 8.75
N ASN A 160 16.28 -4.45 8.37
CA ASN A 160 16.50 -3.14 9.01
C ASN A 160 15.25 -2.23 8.94
N VAL A 161 14.56 -2.24 7.80
CA VAL A 161 13.32 -1.47 7.62
C VAL A 161 12.20 -1.99 8.52
N ILE A 162 12.08 -3.31 8.67
CA ILE A 162 11.09 -3.92 9.57
C ILE A 162 11.41 -3.59 11.03
N ASP A 163 12.66 -3.61 11.45
CA ASP A 163 13.07 -3.23 12.80
C ASP A 163 12.67 -1.78 13.10
N GLN A 164 12.90 -0.85 12.18
CA GLN A 164 12.46 0.55 12.30
C GLN A 164 10.93 0.69 12.32
N LEU A 165 10.21 -0.12 11.56
CA LEU A 165 8.75 -0.17 11.58
C LEU A 165 8.25 -0.60 12.96
N LEU A 166 8.79 -1.70 13.49
CA LEU A 166 8.37 -2.26 14.79
C LEU A 166 8.71 -1.31 15.94
N ASP A 167 9.89 -0.71 15.94
CA ASP A 167 10.30 0.27 16.94
C ASP A 167 9.35 1.47 17.00
N LYS A 168 9.00 2.04 15.86
CA LYS A 168 8.20 3.28 15.79
C LYS A 168 6.69 3.04 15.79
N PHE A 169 6.21 1.99 15.15
CA PHE A 169 4.78 1.75 14.93
C PHE A 169 4.26 0.45 15.52
N GLY A 170 5.11 -0.37 16.15
CA GLY A 170 4.73 -1.67 16.70
C GLY A 170 3.56 -1.60 17.68
N ILE A 171 3.43 -0.52 18.44
CA ILE A 171 2.31 -0.32 19.39
C ILE A 171 0.93 -0.19 18.72
N TYR A 172 0.87 0.03 17.41
CA TYR A 172 -0.36 0.13 16.61
C TYR A 172 -0.65 -1.16 15.84
N LEU A 173 0.25 -2.11 15.85
CA LEU A 173 0.06 -3.43 15.22
C LEU A 173 -0.68 -4.36 16.17
N PRO A 174 -1.50 -5.29 15.66
CA PRO A 174 -2.25 -6.25 16.48
C PRO A 174 -1.35 -7.25 17.19
#